data_5a760a72cb3610964aa8729ab506bacf
#
_entry.id   5a760a72cb3610964aa8729ab506bacf
#
_cell.length_a   1.000
_cell.length_b   1.000
_cell.length_c   1.000
_cell.angle_alpha   90.00
_cell.angle_beta   90.00
_cell.angle_gamma   90.00
#
_symmetry.space_group_name_H-M   'P 1'
#
loop_
_entity.id
_entity.type
_entity.pdbx_description
1 polymer ?
#
loop_
_entity_poly.entity_id
_entity_poly.type
_entity_poly.pdbx_seq_one_letter_code
_entity_poly.pdbx_strand_id
1 'polypeptide(L)'
;ENGNDYEDNASRFILFSKAVVQLIIYLYKKEKFKLDIIHLNDWQTSLIALYIKEIYNEEEALKNLKVVFTIHNLAYQGNFETDIYNLLNISWKFFVHSRLEFYGKVSFIKAGIILSDLITTVSPSYAKEIQSEGFGLNNLLAENSYKLFGVLNGVNDNSWNPKTDKYIKHHYSLNSNINSIEECLKKKKLIRNSLYKEFNLKNKNFPLITMI
;
A
#
# COMPACT_ATOMS: atom_id res chain seq x y z
N GLU A 1 -17.05 5.73 15.55
CA GLU A 1 -15.70 5.78 14.96
C GLU A 1 -15.76 6.80 13.84
N ASN A 2 -15.13 7.96 14.03
CA ASN A 2 -15.32 9.15 13.17
C ASN A 2 -14.40 9.17 11.93
N GLY A 3 -13.86 8.01 11.51
CA GLY A 3 -12.94 7.92 10.36
C GLY A 3 -11.57 8.58 10.56
N ASN A 4 -11.25 9.04 11.77
CA ASN A 4 -9.96 9.61 12.12
C ASN A 4 -8.98 8.51 12.54
N ASP A 5 -7.68 8.80 12.38
CA ASP A 5 -6.61 7.94 12.90
C ASP A 5 -6.70 7.82 14.43
N TYR A 6 -6.30 6.67 14.96
CA TYR A 6 -6.18 6.50 16.42
C TYR A 6 -4.99 7.32 16.94
N GLU A 7 -5.18 7.98 18.08
CA GLU A 7 -4.14 8.81 18.71
C GLU A 7 -2.88 8.01 19.07
N ASP A 8 -3.04 6.72 19.37
CA ASP A 8 -1.97 5.82 19.77
C ASP A 8 -1.30 5.08 18.58
N ASN A 9 -1.62 5.43 17.34
CA ASN A 9 -1.09 4.75 16.14
C ASN A 9 0.44 4.68 16.12
N ALA A 10 1.15 5.73 16.54
CA ALA A 10 2.60 5.70 16.63
C ALA A 10 3.09 4.55 17.53
N SER A 11 2.58 4.47 18.76
CA SER A 11 2.95 3.44 19.74
C SER A 11 2.62 2.03 19.26
N ARG A 12 1.44 1.86 18.65
CA ARG A 12 0.96 0.57 18.12
C ARG A 12 1.89 0.03 17.05
N PHE A 13 2.25 0.85 16.08
CA PHE A 13 3.07 0.40 14.95
C PHE A 13 4.57 0.36 15.26
N ILE A 14 5.05 1.13 16.25
CA ILE A 14 6.38 0.94 16.84
C ILE A 14 6.45 -0.43 17.53
N LEU A 15 5.50 -0.77 18.39
CA LEU A 15 5.45 -2.06 19.08
C LEU A 15 5.34 -3.21 18.09
N PHE A 16 4.43 -3.09 17.11
CA PHE A 16 4.27 -4.08 16.05
C PHE A 16 5.58 -4.33 15.31
N SER A 17 6.27 -3.27 14.87
CA SER A 17 7.52 -3.38 14.12
C SER A 17 8.62 -4.06 14.94
N LYS A 18 8.76 -3.73 16.22
CA LYS A 18 9.69 -4.39 17.13
C LYS A 18 9.34 -5.87 17.33
N ALA A 19 8.06 -6.18 17.53
CA ALA A 19 7.59 -7.55 17.74
C ALA A 19 7.87 -8.44 16.53
N VAL A 20 7.65 -7.94 15.30
CA VAL A 20 7.96 -8.67 14.06
C VAL A 20 9.44 -9.00 13.98
N VAL A 21 10.33 -8.04 14.23
CA VAL A 21 11.79 -8.28 14.18
C VAL A 21 12.22 -9.28 15.24
N GLN A 22 11.69 -9.17 16.47
CA GLN A 22 11.99 -10.14 17.53
C GLN A 22 11.46 -11.54 17.21
N LEU A 23 10.29 -11.63 16.56
CA LEU A 23 9.75 -12.91 16.09
C LEU A 23 10.66 -13.57 15.05
N ILE A 24 11.19 -12.82 14.08
CA ILE A 24 12.13 -13.34 13.08
C ILE A 24 13.40 -13.91 13.77
N ILE A 25 13.96 -13.15 14.71
CA ILE A 25 15.16 -13.58 15.48
C ILE A 25 14.84 -14.83 16.30
N TYR A 26 13.68 -14.88 16.94
CA TYR A 26 13.24 -16.05 17.72
C TYR A 26 13.08 -17.29 16.84
N LEU A 27 12.39 -17.19 15.72
CA LEU A 27 12.16 -18.30 14.78
C LEU A 27 13.50 -18.84 14.24
N TYR A 28 14.42 -17.95 13.92
CA TYR A 28 15.77 -18.36 13.49
C TYR A 28 16.51 -19.14 14.59
N LYS A 29 16.54 -18.59 15.81
CA LYS A 29 17.30 -19.18 16.94
C LYS A 29 16.69 -20.49 17.44
N LYS A 30 15.36 -20.59 17.51
CA LYS A 30 14.66 -21.73 18.10
C LYS A 30 14.24 -22.78 17.07
N GLU A 31 13.63 -22.35 15.97
CA GLU A 31 13.05 -23.24 14.97
C GLU A 31 13.96 -23.50 13.78
N LYS A 32 15.16 -22.86 13.74
CA LYS A 32 16.06 -22.89 12.59
C LYS A 32 15.41 -22.40 11.29
N PHE A 33 14.32 -21.63 11.41
CA PHE A 33 13.63 -21.05 10.26
C PHE A 33 14.38 -19.83 9.76
N LYS A 34 14.84 -19.89 8.52
CA LYS A 34 15.54 -18.79 7.86
C LYS A 34 14.58 -18.07 6.92
N LEU A 35 14.43 -16.78 7.11
CA LEU A 35 13.64 -15.94 6.24
C LEU A 35 14.55 -15.29 5.17
N ASP A 36 14.19 -15.40 3.90
CA ASP A 36 14.95 -14.81 2.80
C ASP A 36 14.46 -13.41 2.45
N ILE A 37 13.12 -13.19 2.49
CA ILE A 37 12.49 -11.92 2.14
C ILE A 37 11.43 -11.57 3.18
N ILE A 38 11.39 -10.30 3.57
CA ILE A 38 10.24 -9.71 4.27
C ILE A 38 9.58 -8.67 3.38
N HIS A 39 8.25 -8.74 3.26
CA HIS A 39 7.47 -7.82 2.46
C HIS A 39 6.67 -6.88 3.38
N LEU A 40 7.01 -5.61 3.35
CA LEU A 40 6.42 -4.54 4.14
C LEU A 40 5.39 -3.79 3.31
N ASN A 41 4.31 -3.36 3.94
CA ASN A 41 3.21 -2.68 3.27
C ASN A 41 2.88 -1.38 4.01
N ASP A 42 3.00 -0.25 3.32
CA ASP A 42 2.72 1.09 3.80
C ASP A 42 3.50 1.52 5.05
N TRP A 43 3.23 2.72 5.54
CA TRP A 43 3.94 3.34 6.64
C TRP A 43 3.87 2.52 7.95
N GLN A 44 2.80 1.76 8.16
CA GLN A 44 2.56 0.97 9.35
C GLN A 44 3.64 -0.09 9.60
N THR A 45 4.26 -0.58 8.55
CA THR A 45 5.28 -1.64 8.63
C THR A 45 6.70 -1.14 8.33
N SER A 46 6.85 0.09 7.89
CA SER A 46 8.10 0.63 7.35
C SER A 46 9.25 0.69 8.36
N LEU A 47 8.97 0.89 9.67
CA LEU A 47 9.98 0.87 10.71
C LEU A 47 10.69 -0.49 10.86
N ILE A 48 10.09 -1.58 10.39
CA ILE A 48 10.74 -2.89 10.37
C ILE A 48 12.04 -2.83 9.56
N ALA A 49 12.05 -2.09 8.44
CA ALA A 49 13.27 -1.89 7.64
C ALA A 49 14.38 -1.20 8.46
N LEU A 50 14.05 -0.19 9.27
CA LEU A 50 15.01 0.47 10.15
C LEU A 50 15.60 -0.48 11.18
N TYR A 51 14.74 -1.25 11.85
CA TYR A 51 15.19 -2.19 12.86
C TYR A 51 16.08 -3.29 12.26
N ILE A 52 15.74 -3.82 11.09
CA ILE A 52 16.53 -4.85 10.40
C ILE A 52 17.89 -4.30 9.93
N LYS A 53 17.88 -3.17 9.24
CA LYS A 53 19.06 -2.69 8.51
C LYS A 53 20.02 -1.85 9.35
N GLU A 54 19.55 -1.23 10.44
CA GLU A 54 20.35 -0.26 11.20
C GLU A 54 20.49 -0.62 12.69
N ILE A 55 19.49 -1.24 13.31
CA ILE A 55 19.48 -1.47 14.76
C ILE A 55 19.94 -2.88 15.13
N TYR A 56 19.45 -3.88 14.43
CA TYR A 56 19.74 -5.30 14.67
C TYR A 56 20.54 -5.92 13.52
N ASN A 57 21.29 -5.11 12.77
CA ASN A 57 22.04 -5.54 11.58
C ASN A 57 23.13 -6.59 11.87
N GLU A 58 23.59 -6.70 13.12
CA GLU A 58 24.55 -7.73 13.56
C GLU A 58 23.91 -9.09 13.85
N GLU A 59 22.59 -9.16 13.98
CA GLU A 59 21.88 -10.42 14.22
C GLU A 59 21.95 -11.32 12.98
N GLU A 60 22.45 -12.54 13.16
CA GLU A 60 22.66 -13.51 12.06
C GLU A 60 21.36 -13.80 11.27
N ALA A 61 20.23 -13.80 11.98
CA ALA A 61 18.90 -13.97 11.37
C ALA A 61 18.55 -12.89 10.33
N LEU A 62 19.17 -11.72 10.39
CA LEU A 62 18.79 -10.53 9.63
C LEU A 62 19.83 -10.12 8.58
N LYS A 63 21.08 -10.60 8.66
CA LYS A 63 22.20 -10.18 7.80
C LYS A 63 21.90 -10.27 6.29
N ASN A 64 21.24 -11.34 5.86
CA ASN A 64 20.94 -11.58 4.44
C ASN A 64 19.47 -11.35 4.08
N LEU A 65 18.66 -10.92 5.05
CA LEU A 65 17.23 -10.70 4.86
C LEU A 65 16.99 -9.52 3.91
N LYS A 66 16.29 -9.80 2.81
CA LYS A 66 15.89 -8.79 1.84
C LYS A 66 14.56 -8.15 2.25
N VAL A 67 14.50 -6.85 2.10
CA VAL A 67 13.33 -6.05 2.45
C VAL A 67 12.67 -5.52 1.17
N VAL A 68 11.45 -5.96 0.91
CA VAL A 68 10.57 -5.39 -0.13
C VAL A 68 9.57 -4.46 0.56
N PHE A 69 9.38 -3.26 0.04
CA PHE A 69 8.45 -2.28 0.60
C PHE A 69 7.43 -1.85 -0.47
N THR A 70 6.14 -2.03 -0.19
CA THR A 70 5.06 -1.60 -1.08
C THR A 70 4.39 -0.34 -0.56
N ILE A 71 4.28 0.67 -1.42
CA ILE A 71 3.50 1.89 -1.20
C ILE A 71 2.17 1.72 -1.95
N HIS A 72 1.07 1.57 -1.20
CA HIS A 72 -0.26 1.48 -1.79
C HIS A 72 -0.85 2.88 -2.02
N ASN A 73 -0.67 3.79 -1.05
CA ASN A 73 -1.09 5.18 -1.19
C ASN A 73 -0.12 6.11 -0.43
N LEU A 74 0.66 6.90 -1.16
CA LEU A 74 1.67 7.78 -0.60
C LEU A 74 1.10 8.96 0.22
N ALA A 75 -0.19 9.26 0.10
CA ALA A 75 -0.83 10.28 0.93
C ALA A 75 -0.79 9.93 2.43
N TYR A 76 -0.71 8.65 2.76
CA TYR A 76 -0.59 8.15 4.13
C TYR A 76 0.88 7.87 4.46
N GLN A 77 1.50 8.72 5.27
CA GLN A 77 2.96 8.72 5.47
C GLN A 77 3.39 8.26 6.88
N GLY A 78 2.50 8.28 7.86
CA GLY A 78 2.86 8.00 9.25
C GLY A 78 3.86 9.03 9.79
N ASN A 79 3.50 10.30 9.70
CA ASN A 79 4.27 11.42 10.22
C ASN A 79 3.77 11.80 11.61
N PHE A 80 4.65 11.76 12.61
CA PHE A 80 4.33 11.99 14.01
C PHE A 80 5.22 13.08 14.60
N GLU A 81 4.76 13.74 15.69
CA GLU A 81 5.55 14.70 16.43
C GLU A 81 6.76 14.02 17.11
N THR A 82 7.77 14.80 17.46
CA THR A 82 9.04 14.26 17.98
C THR A 82 8.94 13.66 19.39
N ASP A 83 7.86 13.91 20.11
CA ASP A 83 7.59 13.35 21.43
C ASP A 83 7.55 11.81 21.43
N ILE A 84 7.11 11.21 20.29
CA ILE A 84 7.10 9.74 20.14
C ILE A 84 8.49 9.13 19.92
N TYR A 85 9.52 9.95 19.69
CA TYR A 85 10.83 9.44 19.30
C TYR A 85 11.45 8.51 20.35
N ASN A 86 11.25 8.80 21.62
CA ASN A 86 11.74 7.97 22.73
C ASN A 86 11.16 6.55 22.70
N LEU A 87 9.94 6.37 22.15
CA LEU A 87 9.29 5.05 22.02
C LEU A 87 10.00 4.17 21.01
N LEU A 88 10.68 4.75 20.02
CA LEU A 88 11.48 4.01 19.05
C LEU A 88 12.65 3.27 19.72
N ASN A 89 13.16 3.79 20.84
CA ASN A 89 14.32 3.26 21.56
C ASN A 89 15.56 3.09 20.66
N ILE A 90 15.85 4.14 19.91
CA ILE A 90 17.00 4.23 19.00
C ILE A 90 17.79 5.51 19.26
N SER A 91 19.01 5.58 18.76
CA SER A 91 19.85 6.78 18.87
C SER A 91 19.26 7.97 18.09
N TRP A 92 19.35 9.17 18.63
CA TRP A 92 18.97 10.42 17.94
C TRP A 92 19.74 10.68 16.64
N LYS A 93 20.85 9.97 16.39
CA LYS A 93 21.55 10.01 15.10
C LYS A 93 20.68 9.65 13.88
N PHE A 94 19.55 8.95 14.11
CA PHE A 94 18.60 8.60 13.05
C PHE A 94 17.52 9.68 12.80
N PHE A 95 17.47 10.73 13.66
CA PHE A 95 16.60 11.87 13.43
C PHE A 95 17.31 12.90 12.53
N VAL A 96 17.56 12.52 11.30
CA VAL A 96 18.19 13.33 10.26
C VAL A 96 17.43 13.20 8.96
N HIS A 97 17.59 14.18 8.07
CA HIS A 97 16.89 14.21 6.78
C HIS A 97 17.09 12.93 5.95
N SER A 98 18.27 12.34 5.98
CA SER A 98 18.60 11.08 5.29
C SER A 98 18.04 9.83 5.97
N ARG A 99 17.23 9.94 7.01
CA ARG A 99 16.61 8.82 7.75
C ARG A 99 15.15 9.14 8.09
N LEU A 100 14.83 9.48 9.34
CA LEU A 100 13.46 9.59 9.83
C LEU A 100 12.92 11.03 9.87
N GLU A 101 13.79 12.04 9.87
CA GLU A 101 13.34 13.43 9.95
C GLU A 101 12.63 13.86 8.66
N PHE A 102 11.47 14.51 8.81
CA PHE A 102 10.68 15.04 7.70
C PHE A 102 9.90 16.27 8.16
N TYR A 103 10.38 17.47 7.76
CA TYR A 103 9.81 18.76 8.16
C TYR A 103 9.58 18.89 9.68
N GLY A 104 10.57 18.50 10.48
CA GLY A 104 10.53 18.54 11.92
C GLY A 104 9.77 17.40 12.59
N LYS A 105 9.19 16.47 11.82
CA LYS A 105 8.44 15.31 12.30
C LYS A 105 9.20 14.00 12.10
N VAL A 106 8.78 12.97 12.79
CA VAL A 106 9.25 11.59 12.60
C VAL A 106 8.41 10.93 11.54
N SER A 107 8.99 10.61 10.39
CA SER A 107 8.30 9.97 9.27
C SER A 107 8.63 8.49 9.20
N PHE A 108 7.63 7.64 9.41
CA PHE A 108 7.83 6.19 9.37
C PHE A 108 8.06 5.69 7.94
N ILE A 109 7.28 6.21 6.97
CA ILE A 109 7.39 5.76 5.57
C ILE A 109 8.81 5.97 5.00
N LYS A 110 9.54 6.99 5.46
CA LYS A 110 10.93 7.23 5.04
C LYS A 110 11.84 6.06 5.32
N ALA A 111 11.66 5.37 6.45
CA ALA A 111 12.42 4.16 6.76
C ALA A 111 12.22 3.08 5.69
N GLY A 112 10.99 2.85 5.26
CA GLY A 112 10.67 1.91 4.18
C GLY A 112 11.30 2.33 2.85
N ILE A 113 11.15 3.60 2.45
CA ILE A 113 11.71 4.10 1.18
C ILE A 113 13.23 4.01 1.15
N ILE A 114 13.91 4.44 2.22
CA ILE A 114 15.37 4.55 2.25
C ILE A 114 16.03 3.18 2.40
N LEU A 115 15.53 2.33 3.31
CA LEU A 115 16.23 1.16 3.81
C LEU A 115 15.80 -0.17 3.17
N SER A 116 14.75 -0.17 2.35
CA SER A 116 14.35 -1.38 1.62
C SER A 116 15.28 -1.68 0.45
N ASP A 117 15.45 -2.96 0.15
CA ASP A 117 16.21 -3.43 -1.02
C ASP A 117 15.43 -3.19 -2.33
N LEU A 118 14.10 -3.24 -2.27
CA LEU A 118 13.18 -3.02 -3.38
C LEU A 118 11.95 -2.24 -2.90
N ILE A 119 11.48 -1.30 -3.72
CA ILE A 119 10.24 -0.57 -3.49
C ILE A 119 9.26 -0.93 -4.61
N THR A 120 8.03 -1.23 -4.25
CA THR A 120 6.95 -1.41 -5.22
C THR A 120 5.80 -0.44 -4.94
N THR A 121 5.01 -0.16 -5.96
CA THR A 121 3.75 0.56 -5.85
C THR A 121 2.71 0.00 -6.82
N VAL A 122 1.49 0.47 -6.75
CA VAL A 122 0.30 -0.18 -7.33
C VAL A 122 0.14 -0.04 -8.84
N SER A 123 0.99 0.73 -9.54
CA SER A 123 1.02 0.75 -11.00
C SER A 123 2.32 1.36 -11.56
N PRO A 124 2.71 1.04 -12.80
CA PRO A 124 3.84 1.70 -13.47
C PRO A 124 3.65 3.22 -13.66
N SER A 125 2.41 3.67 -13.87
CA SER A 125 2.10 5.11 -13.94
C SER A 125 2.24 5.77 -12.59
N TYR A 126 1.72 5.17 -11.52
CA TYR A 126 1.84 5.70 -10.16
C TYR A 126 3.29 5.74 -9.67
N ALA A 127 4.12 4.78 -10.07
CA ALA A 127 5.56 4.81 -9.77
C ALA A 127 6.26 6.05 -10.36
N LYS A 128 5.80 6.56 -11.51
CA LYS A 128 6.30 7.82 -12.10
C LYS A 128 5.68 9.05 -11.44
N GLU A 129 4.38 9.02 -11.18
CA GLU A 129 3.61 10.11 -10.56
C GLU A 129 4.18 10.51 -9.20
N ILE A 130 4.42 9.55 -8.31
CA ILE A 130 4.93 9.81 -6.95
C ILE A 130 6.36 10.39 -6.92
N GLN A 131 7.10 10.33 -8.03
CA GLN A 131 8.42 10.97 -8.16
C GLN A 131 8.30 12.47 -8.52
N SER A 132 7.15 12.93 -9.00
CA SER A 132 6.86 14.33 -9.30
C SER A 132 5.86 14.96 -8.33
N GLU A 133 4.83 14.22 -7.92
CA GLU A 133 3.72 14.65 -7.05
C GLU A 133 3.69 13.85 -5.73
N GLY A 134 4.83 13.74 -5.06
CA GLY A 134 5.05 12.81 -3.94
C GLY A 134 4.77 13.37 -2.55
N PHE A 135 3.88 14.35 -2.36
CA PHE A 135 3.52 14.90 -1.03
C PHE A 135 4.75 15.28 -0.17
N GLY A 136 5.76 15.89 -0.80
CA GLY A 136 7.03 16.25 -0.17
C GLY A 136 8.11 15.16 -0.20
N LEU A 137 7.77 13.92 -0.60
CA LEU A 137 8.71 12.79 -0.73
C LEU A 137 9.17 12.56 -2.18
N ASN A 138 8.74 13.38 -3.13
CA ASN A 138 9.05 13.24 -4.56
C ASN A 138 10.55 13.15 -4.84
N ASN A 139 11.37 14.04 -4.29
CA ASN A 139 12.83 14.00 -4.48
C ASN A 139 13.44 12.73 -3.91
N LEU A 140 13.01 12.32 -2.70
CA LEU A 140 13.46 11.07 -2.08
C LEU A 140 13.12 9.85 -2.93
N LEU A 141 11.91 9.80 -3.52
CA LEU A 141 11.48 8.73 -4.41
C LEU A 141 12.21 8.75 -5.74
N ALA A 142 12.50 9.94 -6.31
CA ALA A 142 13.29 10.09 -7.51
C ALA A 142 14.75 9.61 -7.31
N GLU A 143 15.38 9.95 -6.17
CA GLU A 143 16.70 9.44 -5.79
C GLU A 143 16.74 7.91 -5.63
N ASN A 144 15.61 7.30 -5.24
CA ASN A 144 15.45 5.87 -5.09
C ASN A 144 14.76 5.19 -6.28
N SER A 145 14.65 5.87 -7.42
CA SER A 145 13.95 5.37 -8.63
C SER A 145 14.51 4.07 -9.18
N TYR A 146 15.81 3.84 -9.00
CA TYR A 146 16.50 2.61 -9.45
C TYR A 146 15.97 1.33 -8.80
N LYS A 147 15.32 1.42 -7.65
CA LYS A 147 14.69 0.30 -6.93
C LYS A 147 13.17 0.43 -6.80
N LEU A 148 12.53 1.40 -7.48
CA LEU A 148 11.09 1.66 -7.44
C LEU A 148 10.40 1.10 -8.69
N PHE A 149 9.46 0.17 -8.48
CA PHE A 149 8.73 -0.51 -9.56
C PHE A 149 7.21 -0.45 -9.33
N GLY A 150 6.47 -0.27 -10.42
CA GLY A 150 5.01 -0.33 -10.38
C GLY A 150 4.49 -1.73 -10.72
N VAL A 151 3.67 -2.31 -9.86
CA VAL A 151 3.03 -3.62 -10.05
C VAL A 151 1.52 -3.43 -9.95
N LEU A 152 0.80 -3.76 -11.02
CA LEU A 152 -0.66 -3.67 -11.02
C LEU A 152 -1.28 -4.68 -10.07
N ASN A 153 -2.31 -4.25 -9.33
CA ASN A 153 -3.14 -5.15 -8.56
C ASN A 153 -3.86 -6.14 -9.47
N GLY A 154 -3.96 -7.38 -9.02
CA GLY A 154 -4.71 -8.40 -9.72
C GLY A 154 -6.22 -8.15 -9.66
N VAL A 155 -6.94 -8.67 -10.65
CA VAL A 155 -8.41 -8.69 -10.67
C VAL A 155 -8.88 -10.13 -10.46
N ASN A 156 -9.85 -10.32 -9.57
CA ASN A 156 -10.48 -11.62 -9.38
C ASN A 156 -11.58 -11.80 -10.43
N ASP A 157 -11.23 -12.42 -11.56
CA ASP A 157 -12.13 -12.66 -12.68
C ASP A 157 -13.33 -13.56 -12.34
N ASN A 158 -13.27 -14.33 -11.27
CA ASN A 158 -14.40 -15.12 -10.81
C ASN A 158 -15.44 -14.25 -10.09
N SER A 159 -14.98 -13.24 -9.34
CA SER A 159 -15.87 -12.35 -8.59
C SER A 159 -16.35 -11.15 -9.42
N TRP A 160 -15.52 -10.67 -10.34
CA TRP A 160 -15.80 -9.47 -11.16
C TRP A 160 -16.12 -9.80 -12.62
N ASN A 161 -16.81 -10.90 -12.84
CA ASN A 161 -17.15 -11.36 -14.19
C ASN A 161 -18.63 -11.09 -14.49
N PRO A 162 -18.95 -10.15 -15.38
CA PRO A 162 -20.35 -9.83 -15.69
C PRO A 162 -21.13 -10.96 -16.38
N LYS A 163 -20.44 -12.03 -16.79
CA LYS A 163 -21.07 -13.24 -17.32
C LYS A 163 -21.65 -14.13 -16.21
N THR A 164 -21.04 -14.12 -15.03
CA THR A 164 -21.35 -15.05 -13.93
C THR A 164 -21.69 -14.36 -12.63
N ASP A 165 -21.63 -13.02 -12.59
CA ASP A 165 -21.88 -12.24 -11.38
C ASP A 165 -23.34 -12.38 -10.94
N LYS A 166 -23.54 -12.97 -9.75
CA LYS A 166 -24.86 -13.25 -9.17
C LYS A 166 -25.71 -12.03 -8.85
N TYR A 167 -25.08 -10.84 -8.77
CA TYR A 167 -25.77 -9.58 -8.49
C TYR A 167 -26.28 -8.87 -9.73
N ILE A 168 -25.83 -9.29 -10.92
CA ILE A 168 -26.24 -8.70 -12.20
C ILE A 168 -27.40 -9.49 -12.79
N LYS A 169 -28.58 -8.86 -12.96
CA LYS A 169 -29.76 -9.52 -13.53
C LYS A 169 -29.65 -9.83 -15.02
N HIS A 170 -28.87 -9.08 -15.76
CA HIS A 170 -28.66 -9.23 -17.20
C HIS A 170 -27.19 -9.48 -17.49
N HIS A 171 -26.79 -10.74 -17.44
CA HIS A 171 -25.41 -11.13 -17.70
C HIS A 171 -24.97 -10.77 -19.12
N TYR A 172 -23.71 -10.35 -19.26
CA TYR A 172 -23.11 -10.05 -20.57
C TYR A 172 -21.65 -10.47 -20.60
N SER A 173 -21.13 -10.66 -21.81
CA SER A 173 -19.70 -10.88 -22.05
C SER A 173 -19.30 -10.17 -23.33
N LEU A 174 -18.06 -9.68 -23.38
CA LEU A 174 -17.45 -9.15 -24.58
C LEU A 174 -16.62 -10.24 -25.26
N ASN A 175 -17.01 -10.58 -26.48
CA ASN A 175 -16.17 -11.34 -27.40
C ASN A 175 -15.66 -10.37 -28.48
N SER A 176 -14.63 -10.71 -29.22
CA SER A 176 -14.00 -9.85 -30.25
C SER A 176 -14.90 -9.55 -31.48
N ASN A 177 -16.19 -9.89 -31.45
CA ASN A 177 -17.14 -9.70 -32.52
C ASN A 177 -17.99 -8.44 -32.29
N ILE A 178 -18.21 -7.61 -33.33
CA ILE A 178 -19.03 -6.37 -33.29
C ILE A 178 -20.44 -6.62 -32.76
N ASN A 179 -21.09 -7.72 -33.15
CA ASN A 179 -22.43 -8.09 -32.66
C ASN A 179 -22.47 -8.32 -31.16
N SER A 180 -21.36 -8.74 -30.55
CA SER A 180 -21.20 -8.93 -29.10
C SER A 180 -21.14 -7.60 -28.37
N ILE A 181 -20.60 -6.55 -28.98
CA ILE A 181 -20.54 -5.20 -28.38
C ILE A 181 -21.96 -4.60 -28.31
N GLU A 182 -22.73 -4.71 -29.39
CA GLU A 182 -24.11 -4.21 -29.40
C GLU A 182 -25.00 -4.93 -28.38
N GLU A 183 -24.87 -6.25 -28.30
CA GLU A 183 -25.60 -7.04 -27.31
C GLU A 183 -25.20 -6.66 -25.88
N CYS A 184 -23.90 -6.50 -25.62
CA CYS A 184 -23.39 -6.03 -24.36
C CYS A 184 -23.98 -4.66 -23.98
N LEU A 185 -24.00 -3.69 -24.91
CA LEU A 185 -24.57 -2.37 -24.69
C LEU A 185 -26.08 -2.41 -24.40
N LYS A 186 -26.82 -3.29 -25.10
CA LYS A 186 -28.26 -3.52 -24.81
C LYS A 186 -28.46 -4.03 -23.40
N LYS A 187 -27.68 -5.03 -22.96
CA LYS A 187 -27.77 -5.58 -21.60
C LYS A 187 -27.36 -4.57 -20.53
N LYS A 188 -26.28 -3.81 -20.75
CA LYS A 188 -25.90 -2.69 -19.85
C LYS A 188 -27.00 -1.63 -19.73
N LYS A 189 -27.71 -1.34 -20.83
CA LYS A 189 -28.88 -0.43 -20.80
C LYS A 189 -30.03 -0.98 -19.97
N LEU A 190 -30.28 -2.30 -20.01
CA LEU A 190 -31.28 -2.94 -19.16
C LEU A 190 -30.90 -2.87 -17.67
N ILE A 191 -29.64 -3.15 -17.34
CA ILE A 191 -29.12 -3.02 -15.97
C ILE A 191 -29.27 -1.58 -15.48
N ARG A 192 -28.82 -0.61 -16.27
CA ARG A 192 -29.00 0.82 -15.95
C ARG A 192 -30.46 1.17 -15.66
N ASN A 193 -31.38 0.71 -16.51
CA ASN A 193 -32.82 0.99 -16.33
C ASN A 193 -33.37 0.33 -15.05
N SER A 194 -32.87 -0.83 -14.67
CA SER A 194 -33.20 -1.48 -13.41
C SER A 194 -32.77 -0.62 -12.22
N LEU A 195 -31.53 -0.10 -12.23
CA LEU A 195 -31.01 0.77 -11.18
C LEU A 195 -31.81 2.09 -11.09
N TYR A 196 -32.17 2.72 -12.24
CA TYR A 196 -33.02 3.89 -12.22
C TYR A 196 -34.38 3.63 -11.54
N LYS A 197 -34.94 2.46 -11.77
CA LYS A 197 -36.20 2.03 -11.14
C LYS A 197 -36.05 1.74 -9.67
N GLU A 198 -35.02 0.97 -9.31
CA GLU A 198 -34.74 0.50 -7.94
C GLU A 198 -34.45 1.68 -6.99
N PHE A 199 -33.63 2.64 -7.45
CA PHE A 199 -33.25 3.82 -6.65
C PHE A 199 -34.15 5.04 -6.92
N ASN A 200 -35.28 4.88 -7.63
CA ASN A 200 -36.22 5.95 -7.97
C ASN A 200 -35.54 7.22 -8.54
N LEU A 201 -34.54 7.02 -9.40
CA LEU A 201 -33.77 8.10 -10.00
C LEU A 201 -34.59 8.81 -11.08
N LYS A 202 -34.62 10.14 -11.02
CA LYS A 202 -35.23 10.98 -12.04
C LYS A 202 -34.27 11.19 -13.19
N ASN A 203 -34.73 11.32 -14.40
CA ASN A 203 -33.95 11.66 -15.59
C ASN A 203 -33.11 10.53 -16.19
N LYS A 204 -33.75 9.71 -17.01
CA LYS A 204 -33.18 8.52 -17.67
C LYS A 204 -32.31 8.82 -18.90
N ASN A 205 -32.15 10.07 -19.30
CA ASN A 205 -31.47 10.45 -20.54
C ASN A 205 -29.96 10.69 -20.38
N PHE A 206 -29.47 10.76 -19.16
CA PHE A 206 -28.05 10.93 -18.87
C PHE A 206 -27.35 9.62 -18.50
N PRO A 207 -26.01 9.55 -18.68
CA PRO A 207 -25.23 8.45 -18.15
C PRO A 207 -25.41 8.32 -16.63
N LEU A 208 -25.48 7.08 -16.14
CA LEU A 208 -25.46 6.81 -14.70
C LEU A 208 -24.00 6.64 -14.27
N ILE A 209 -23.56 7.52 -13.37
CA ILE A 209 -22.24 7.45 -12.75
C ILE A 209 -22.46 7.04 -11.29
N THR A 210 -21.75 6.00 -10.85
CA THR A 210 -21.78 5.53 -9.47
C THR A 210 -20.39 5.63 -8.86
N MET A 211 -20.34 5.96 -7.57
CA MET A 211 -19.13 5.93 -6.74
C MET A 211 -19.43 5.11 -5.50
N ILE A 212 -18.52 4.20 -5.17
CA ILE A 212 -18.61 3.29 -4.02
C ILE A 212 -17.53 3.67 -3.02
#